data_be4d12f18547d50306b7d64d89fbb286
#
_entry.id   be4d12f18547d50306b7d64d89fbb286
#
_cell.length_a   1.000
_cell.length_b   1.000
_cell.length_c   1.000
_cell.angle_alpha   90.00
_cell.angle_beta   90.00
_cell.angle_gamma   90.00
#
_symmetry.space_group_name_H-M   'P 1'
#
loop_
_entity.id
_entity.type
_entity.pdbx_description
1 polymer ?
#
loop_
_entity_poly.entity_id
_entity_poly.type
_entity_poly.pdbx_seq_one_letter_code
_entity_poly.pdbx_strand_id
1 'polypeptide(L)'
;TQIFCIVTKNVDTGQINVWKGEECYSSFPKFSKGVSKFIMHNGISFDAPTLNRLVGTTINVSNVEDTLLLSQLLFPTREKHSLESWGLNLGFKKIAFNDFSQLTEEMITYCIRDVDITYRLWLKIKQEKPEKYRKAVDLEYNVRHIVDIQERNGFTLDLEKATCLQAELSDKSSIIEKQLEEKYKPIIEERFSEKTGKRLKDKVIIFNPSSRQQIAARLMKQGWEPDKFTPTGHPIVDEGTLKNVDIPEAKMIAEYLLLNKRTAQIKSWIKLLEDDGKVHGKVLTLKAISGRMAHYGPNMAQVPAVYSPYGKQCRACWSSSSADRVLVGCDASSLELRCLAHYMNDTSYTKEVVEGDIHTANQKAAGLETRDQAKTFIYAFIYGAGAAKIGSVVGGSAAEGQQLIDNFLGSLPALATLRERVANVSKSGYISGLDGRKLHVRHQHAAMNLLLQGAGAIVCKQWLVFIDKLIRKHKLDAKLVASIHDEYQFDCRKDQADHFGRLTREAMKLTEKELSVRCPLDSEYKVGNNWSETH
;
A
#
# COMPACT_ATOMS: atom_id res chain seq x y z
N THR A 1 -13.25 0.59 -28.95
CA THR A 1 -12.94 1.85 -28.25
C THR A 1 -12.43 2.86 -29.27
N GLN A 2 -13.00 4.06 -29.31
CA GLN A 2 -12.72 5.11 -30.28
C GLN A 2 -12.35 6.40 -29.56
N ILE A 3 -11.49 7.24 -30.16
CA ILE A 3 -11.21 8.60 -29.70
C ILE A 3 -12.04 9.57 -30.54
N PHE A 4 -12.90 10.33 -29.90
CA PHE A 4 -13.79 11.28 -30.54
C PHE A 4 -13.12 12.62 -30.81
N CYS A 5 -12.36 13.14 -29.84
CA CYS A 5 -11.59 14.35 -29.98
C CYS A 5 -10.33 14.32 -29.12
N ILE A 6 -9.35 15.12 -29.49
CA ILE A 6 -8.14 15.44 -28.72
C ILE A 6 -8.04 16.95 -28.63
N VAL A 7 -7.83 17.46 -27.42
CA VAL A 7 -7.66 18.89 -27.17
C VAL A 7 -6.28 19.13 -26.55
N THR A 8 -5.55 20.10 -27.08
CA THR A 8 -4.31 20.57 -26.46
C THR A 8 -4.31 22.09 -26.33
N LYS A 9 -3.54 22.58 -25.36
CA LYS A 9 -3.27 24.00 -25.17
C LYS A 9 -1.76 24.21 -25.12
N ASN A 10 -1.26 25.09 -25.96
CA ASN A 10 0.13 25.49 -25.91
C ASN A 10 0.39 26.32 -24.65
N VAL A 11 1.39 25.91 -23.86
CA VAL A 11 1.67 26.52 -22.54
C VAL A 11 2.21 27.95 -22.67
N ASP A 12 2.95 28.25 -23.75
CA ASP A 12 3.60 29.54 -23.94
C ASP A 12 2.68 30.55 -24.62
N THR A 13 1.93 30.11 -25.65
CA THR A 13 1.06 31.00 -26.45
C THR A 13 -0.39 31.03 -25.98
N GLY A 14 -0.83 30.03 -25.21
CA GLY A 14 -2.22 29.85 -24.82
C GLY A 14 -3.13 29.33 -25.95
N GLN A 15 -2.60 29.07 -27.14
CA GLN A 15 -3.37 28.60 -28.29
C GLN A 15 -3.95 27.19 -27.98
N ILE A 16 -5.25 27.04 -28.27
CA ILE A 16 -5.97 25.79 -28.16
C ILE A 16 -6.09 25.17 -29.55
N ASN A 17 -5.73 23.88 -29.66
CA ASN A 17 -5.93 23.07 -30.86
C ASN A 17 -6.89 21.94 -30.53
N VAL A 18 -7.79 21.65 -31.46
CA VAL A 18 -8.80 20.58 -31.34
C VAL A 18 -8.71 19.72 -32.60
N TRP A 19 -8.50 18.41 -32.40
CA TRP A 19 -8.61 17.40 -33.46
C TRP A 19 -9.90 16.63 -33.25
N LYS A 20 -10.69 16.43 -34.32
CA LYS A 20 -12.00 15.79 -34.28
C LYS A 20 -12.02 14.57 -35.20
N GLY A 21 -12.65 13.48 -34.77
CA GLY A 21 -12.84 12.28 -35.58
C GLY A 21 -11.54 11.78 -36.23
N GLU A 22 -11.51 11.72 -37.56
CA GLU A 22 -10.34 11.22 -38.33
C GLU A 22 -9.06 12.05 -38.14
N GLU A 23 -9.16 13.33 -37.78
CA GLU A 23 -7.99 14.16 -37.52
C GLU A 23 -7.19 13.66 -36.31
N CYS A 24 -7.86 13.01 -35.34
CA CYS A 24 -7.20 12.37 -34.21
C CYS A 24 -6.18 11.33 -34.64
N TYR A 25 -6.44 10.64 -35.75
CA TYR A 25 -5.64 9.52 -36.26
C TYR A 25 -4.67 9.93 -37.37
N SER A 26 -4.99 10.92 -38.17
CA SER A 26 -4.19 11.37 -39.30
C SER A 26 -3.23 12.51 -39.01
N SER A 27 -3.68 13.53 -38.27
CA SER A 27 -2.96 14.78 -38.04
C SER A 27 -2.29 14.86 -36.68
N PHE A 28 -2.95 14.40 -35.60
CA PHE A 28 -2.39 14.44 -34.26
C PHE A 28 -1.09 13.66 -34.08
N PRO A 29 -0.88 12.45 -34.65
CA PRO A 29 0.41 11.75 -34.55
C PRO A 29 1.58 12.55 -35.14
N LYS A 30 1.34 13.31 -36.20
CA LYS A 30 2.37 14.18 -36.80
C LYS A 30 2.69 15.36 -35.87
N PHE A 31 1.66 16.01 -35.35
CA PHE A 31 1.80 17.09 -34.36
C PHE A 31 2.55 16.62 -33.12
N SER A 32 2.19 15.44 -32.58
CA SER A 32 2.76 14.91 -31.33
C SER A 32 4.28 14.69 -31.39
N LYS A 33 4.83 14.40 -32.57
CA LYS A 33 6.28 14.24 -32.79
C LYS A 33 7.09 15.52 -32.56
N GLY A 34 6.47 16.69 -32.78
CA GLY A 34 7.08 18.01 -32.56
C GLY A 34 6.95 18.51 -31.14
N VAL A 35 6.25 17.81 -30.25
CA VAL A 35 6.05 18.22 -28.86
C VAL A 35 7.13 17.67 -27.97
N SER A 36 7.91 18.55 -27.34
CA SER A 36 8.98 18.16 -26.41
C SER A 36 8.44 17.62 -25.08
N LYS A 37 7.37 18.22 -24.57
CA LYS A 37 6.74 17.84 -23.28
C LYS A 37 5.22 17.95 -23.35
N PHE A 38 4.54 16.93 -22.86
CA PHE A 38 3.10 16.91 -22.64
C PHE A 38 2.79 17.10 -21.16
N ILE A 39 2.00 18.09 -20.83
CA ILE A 39 1.51 18.31 -19.48
C ILE A 39 0.12 17.72 -19.39
N MET A 40 -0.02 16.66 -18.61
CA MET A 40 -1.23 15.85 -18.52
C MET A 40 -1.63 15.63 -17.06
N HIS A 41 -2.89 15.33 -16.81
CA HIS A 41 -3.36 14.93 -15.46
C HIS A 41 -3.68 13.45 -15.44
N ASN A 42 -2.87 12.64 -14.77
CA ASN A 42 -2.88 11.17 -14.83
C ASN A 42 -2.45 10.63 -16.21
N GLY A 43 -1.61 11.40 -16.91
CA GLY A 43 -1.26 11.12 -18.30
C GLY A 43 -0.41 9.88 -18.50
N ILE A 44 0.47 9.54 -17.54
CA ILE A 44 1.33 8.36 -17.60
C ILE A 44 0.49 7.08 -17.61
N SER A 45 -0.59 7.03 -16.82
CA SER A 45 -1.45 5.83 -16.74
C SER A 45 -2.60 5.82 -17.73
N PHE A 46 -3.05 6.96 -18.23
CA PHE A 46 -4.26 7.02 -19.03
C PHE A 46 -4.05 7.60 -20.44
N ASP A 47 -3.71 8.89 -20.55
CA ASP A 47 -3.66 9.56 -21.86
C ASP A 47 -2.55 9.01 -22.76
N ALA A 48 -1.30 8.94 -22.27
CA ALA A 48 -0.17 8.50 -23.08
C ALA A 48 -0.33 7.06 -23.59
N PRO A 49 -0.62 6.04 -22.75
CA PRO A 49 -0.82 4.68 -23.26
C PRO A 49 -2.06 4.54 -24.16
N THR A 50 -3.11 5.32 -23.92
CA THR A 50 -4.32 5.32 -24.76
C THR A 50 -4.02 5.89 -26.15
N LEU A 51 -3.36 7.04 -26.21
CA LEU A 51 -2.96 7.68 -27.47
C LEU A 51 -1.95 6.80 -28.25
N ASN A 52 -0.97 6.21 -27.56
CA ASN A 52 -0.02 5.31 -28.20
C ASN A 52 -0.71 4.10 -28.84
N ARG A 53 -1.65 3.48 -28.13
CA ARG A 53 -2.37 2.29 -28.60
C ARG A 53 -3.37 2.58 -29.69
N LEU A 54 -4.16 3.65 -29.57
CA LEU A 54 -5.31 3.89 -30.46
C LEU A 54 -4.97 4.83 -31.61
N VAL A 55 -4.05 5.75 -31.41
CA VAL A 55 -3.71 6.83 -32.37
C VAL A 55 -2.34 6.59 -33.01
N GLY A 56 -1.52 5.73 -32.44
CA GLY A 56 -0.16 5.44 -32.94
C GLY A 56 0.85 6.52 -32.62
N THR A 57 0.68 7.24 -31.51
CA THR A 57 1.70 8.16 -31.00
C THR A 57 2.84 7.39 -30.32
N THR A 58 3.94 8.07 -30.00
CA THR A 58 5.12 7.51 -29.29
C THR A 58 5.45 8.29 -28.04
N ILE A 59 4.41 8.69 -27.30
CA ILE A 59 4.55 9.45 -26.03
C ILE A 59 5.08 8.49 -24.97
N ASN A 60 6.22 8.82 -24.39
CA ASN A 60 6.85 8.04 -23.32
C ASN A 60 6.94 8.85 -22.02
N VAL A 61 7.32 8.21 -20.92
CA VAL A 61 7.39 8.82 -19.60
C VAL A 61 8.28 10.07 -19.59
N SER A 62 9.37 10.07 -20.35
CA SER A 62 10.28 11.22 -20.43
C SER A 62 9.67 12.44 -21.12
N ASN A 63 8.61 12.27 -21.90
CA ASN A 63 7.88 13.35 -22.57
C ASN A 63 6.69 13.88 -21.74
N VAL A 64 6.35 13.25 -20.61
CA VAL A 64 5.17 13.63 -19.81
C VAL A 64 5.58 14.34 -18.53
N GLU A 65 4.88 15.44 -18.21
CA GLU A 65 4.79 16.03 -16.87
C GLU A 65 3.39 15.73 -16.33
N ASP A 66 3.31 14.80 -15.37
CA ASP A 66 2.04 14.33 -14.82
C ASP A 66 1.61 15.16 -13.61
N THR A 67 0.62 16.02 -13.80
CA THR A 67 0.16 16.94 -12.76
C THR A 67 -0.56 16.24 -11.60
N LEU A 68 -1.06 15.01 -11.76
CA LEU A 68 -1.60 14.23 -10.65
C LEU A 68 -0.49 13.79 -9.71
N LEU A 69 0.58 13.19 -10.25
CA LEU A 69 1.73 12.73 -9.46
C LEU A 69 2.48 13.91 -8.84
N LEU A 70 2.69 14.99 -9.59
CA LEU A 70 3.26 16.23 -9.06
C LEU A 70 2.42 16.81 -7.93
N SER A 71 1.10 16.82 -8.09
CA SER A 71 0.19 17.28 -7.04
C SER A 71 0.30 16.42 -5.77
N GLN A 72 0.36 15.10 -5.90
CA GLN A 72 0.51 14.18 -4.76
C GLN A 72 1.86 14.34 -4.06
N LEU A 73 2.92 14.56 -4.81
CA LEU A 73 4.29 14.71 -4.28
C LEU A 73 4.49 16.08 -3.59
N LEU A 74 4.00 17.16 -4.19
CA LEU A 74 4.26 18.53 -3.75
C LEU A 74 3.21 19.05 -2.74
N PHE A 75 2.01 18.49 -2.76
CA PHE A 75 0.92 18.87 -1.84
C PHE A 75 0.39 17.65 -1.05
N PRO A 76 1.23 16.94 -0.30
CA PRO A 76 0.89 15.64 0.33
C PRO A 76 -0.18 15.75 1.42
N THR A 77 -0.50 16.95 1.90
CA THR A 77 -1.56 17.19 2.90
C THR A 77 -2.95 17.34 2.29
N ARG A 78 -3.03 17.45 0.97
CA ARG A 78 -4.29 17.59 0.27
C ARG A 78 -5.04 16.24 0.25
N GLU A 79 -6.34 16.26 0.57
CA GLU A 79 -7.15 15.03 0.60
C GLU A 79 -7.43 14.46 -0.80
N LYS A 80 -7.75 15.35 -1.75
CA LYS A 80 -8.15 14.98 -3.11
C LYS A 80 -7.31 15.70 -4.15
N HIS A 81 -6.72 14.94 -5.06
CA HIS A 81 -5.88 15.43 -6.15
C HIS A 81 -6.56 15.37 -7.52
N SER A 82 -7.86 15.01 -7.58
CA SER A 82 -8.60 14.97 -8.84
C SER A 82 -8.69 16.36 -9.48
N LEU A 83 -8.82 16.36 -10.81
CA LEU A 83 -8.95 17.61 -11.58
C LEU A 83 -10.18 18.42 -11.14
N GLU A 84 -11.29 17.77 -10.77
CA GLU A 84 -12.47 18.39 -10.19
C GLU A 84 -12.13 19.14 -8.88
N SER A 85 -11.44 18.48 -7.95
CA SER A 85 -11.03 19.09 -6.67
C SER A 85 -10.08 20.27 -6.87
N TRP A 86 -9.19 20.18 -7.85
CA TRP A 86 -8.31 21.28 -8.20
C TRP A 86 -9.06 22.42 -8.88
N GLY A 87 -10.01 22.12 -9.79
CA GLY A 87 -10.85 23.11 -10.43
C GLY A 87 -11.63 23.95 -9.40
N LEU A 88 -12.21 23.31 -8.39
CA LEU A 88 -12.85 24.00 -7.27
C LEU A 88 -11.89 24.91 -6.51
N ASN A 89 -10.69 24.42 -6.18
CA ASN A 89 -9.69 25.18 -5.45
C ASN A 89 -9.14 26.38 -6.23
N LEU A 90 -9.03 26.25 -7.56
CA LEU A 90 -8.53 27.29 -8.47
C LEU A 90 -9.64 28.27 -8.91
N GLY A 91 -10.86 28.14 -8.39
CA GLY A 91 -11.99 28.98 -8.79
C GLY A 91 -12.48 28.73 -10.22
N PHE A 92 -12.14 27.59 -10.82
CA PHE A 92 -12.45 27.24 -12.20
C PHE A 92 -13.06 25.85 -12.30
N LYS A 93 -14.34 25.74 -11.99
CA LYS A 93 -15.04 24.45 -11.86
C LYS A 93 -15.04 23.64 -13.15
N LYS A 94 -14.91 22.31 -13.00
CA LYS A 94 -15.12 21.34 -14.06
C LYS A 94 -16.58 21.41 -14.55
N ILE A 95 -16.80 21.20 -15.86
CA ILE A 95 -18.13 21.07 -16.44
C ILE A 95 -18.65 19.65 -16.14
N ALA A 96 -19.90 19.52 -15.76
CA ALA A 96 -20.54 18.22 -15.65
C ALA A 96 -20.85 17.70 -17.07
N PHE A 97 -20.33 16.52 -17.38
CA PHE A 97 -20.56 15.85 -18.66
C PHE A 97 -20.53 14.33 -18.43
N ASN A 98 -21.46 13.60 -19.02
CA ASN A 98 -21.60 12.14 -18.81
C ASN A 98 -22.01 11.36 -20.07
N ASP A 99 -22.27 12.02 -21.21
CA ASP A 99 -22.60 11.35 -22.46
C ASP A 99 -21.36 11.26 -23.37
N PHE A 100 -20.69 10.10 -23.29
CA PHE A 100 -19.52 9.78 -24.15
C PHE A 100 -19.89 8.83 -25.28
N SER A 101 -21.14 8.78 -25.72
CA SER A 101 -21.61 7.89 -26.78
C SER A 101 -21.25 8.38 -28.21
N GLN A 102 -21.18 9.67 -28.40
CA GLN A 102 -20.89 10.31 -29.69
C GLN A 102 -20.17 11.66 -29.52
N LEU A 103 -19.55 12.15 -30.58
CA LEU A 103 -18.90 13.46 -30.59
C LEU A 103 -19.95 14.59 -30.63
N THR A 104 -19.91 15.46 -29.63
CA THR A 104 -20.75 16.67 -29.55
C THR A 104 -19.92 17.91 -29.26
N GLU A 105 -20.44 19.10 -29.50
CA GLU A 105 -19.77 20.36 -29.15
C GLU A 105 -19.66 20.54 -27.61
N GLU A 106 -20.61 19.98 -26.85
CA GLU A 106 -20.55 19.93 -25.40
C GLU A 106 -19.37 19.09 -24.90
N MET A 107 -19.12 17.93 -25.56
CA MET A 107 -17.95 17.10 -25.25
C MET A 107 -16.64 17.86 -25.50
N ILE A 108 -16.55 18.58 -26.62
CA ILE A 108 -15.37 19.41 -26.93
C ILE A 108 -15.19 20.50 -25.89
N THR A 109 -16.26 21.22 -25.52
CA THR A 109 -16.26 22.24 -24.49
C THR A 109 -15.83 21.68 -23.13
N TYR A 110 -16.29 20.48 -22.78
CA TYR A 110 -15.86 19.75 -21.59
C TYR A 110 -14.35 19.44 -21.63
N CYS A 111 -13.83 18.93 -22.76
CA CYS A 111 -12.41 18.62 -22.92
C CYS A 111 -11.54 19.89 -22.84
N ILE A 112 -11.96 21.00 -23.46
CA ILE A 112 -11.28 22.30 -23.37
C ILE A 112 -11.21 22.76 -21.91
N ARG A 113 -12.31 22.61 -21.15
CA ARG A 113 -12.36 22.95 -19.73
C ARG A 113 -11.36 22.13 -18.90
N ASP A 114 -11.25 20.84 -19.14
CA ASP A 114 -10.32 19.96 -18.44
C ASP A 114 -8.86 20.32 -18.75
N VAL A 115 -8.55 20.66 -20.00
CA VAL A 115 -7.23 21.18 -20.42
C VAL A 115 -6.92 22.52 -19.74
N ASP A 116 -7.87 23.43 -19.65
CA ASP A 116 -7.70 24.72 -18.96
C ASP A 116 -7.46 24.56 -17.45
N ILE A 117 -8.15 23.62 -16.79
CA ILE A 117 -7.90 23.31 -15.38
C ILE A 117 -6.50 22.72 -15.22
N THR A 118 -6.08 21.79 -16.10
CA THR A 118 -4.74 21.20 -16.10
C THR A 118 -3.66 22.27 -16.28
N TYR A 119 -3.86 23.21 -17.20
CA TYR A 119 -2.97 24.35 -17.40
C TYR A 119 -2.82 25.21 -16.14
N ARG A 120 -3.93 25.59 -15.51
CA ARG A 120 -3.93 26.39 -14.26
C ARG A 120 -3.27 25.63 -13.12
N LEU A 121 -3.53 24.33 -13.01
CA LEU A 121 -2.85 23.47 -12.04
C LEU A 121 -1.34 23.43 -12.29
N TRP A 122 -0.93 23.30 -13.55
CA TRP A 122 0.50 23.35 -13.91
C TRP A 122 1.18 24.66 -13.50
N LEU A 123 0.53 25.80 -13.73
CA LEU A 123 1.04 27.09 -13.27
C LEU A 123 1.18 27.16 -11.74
N LYS A 124 0.24 26.56 -11.00
CA LYS A 124 0.32 26.44 -9.54
C LYS A 124 1.47 25.53 -9.11
N ILE A 125 1.65 24.40 -9.76
CA ILE A 125 2.75 23.45 -9.50
C ILE A 125 4.11 24.12 -9.75
N LYS A 126 4.25 24.91 -10.82
CA LYS A 126 5.51 25.63 -11.11
C LYS A 126 5.96 26.57 -9.98
N GLN A 127 5.03 27.12 -9.20
CA GLN A 127 5.34 27.97 -8.04
C GLN A 127 6.09 27.18 -6.94
N GLU A 128 5.87 25.87 -6.83
CA GLU A 128 6.56 24.99 -5.88
C GLU A 128 7.96 24.57 -6.35
N LYS A 129 8.39 25.00 -7.54
CA LYS A 129 9.70 24.71 -8.13
C LYS A 129 10.00 23.19 -8.19
N PRO A 130 9.20 22.41 -8.95
CA PRO A 130 9.30 20.95 -9.03
C PRO A 130 10.69 20.47 -9.48
N GLU A 131 11.46 21.30 -10.18
CA GLU A 131 12.83 21.02 -10.57
C GLU A 131 13.77 20.74 -9.38
N LYS A 132 13.50 21.30 -8.20
CA LYS A 132 14.23 21.04 -6.96
C LYS A 132 14.05 19.60 -6.47
N TYR A 133 12.98 18.95 -6.89
CA TYR A 133 12.60 17.58 -6.50
C TYR A 133 12.72 16.60 -7.67
N ARG A 134 13.53 16.93 -8.68
CA ARG A 134 13.58 16.18 -9.94
C ARG A 134 13.85 14.68 -9.72
N LYS A 135 14.75 14.31 -8.80
CA LYS A 135 15.01 12.90 -8.46
C LYS A 135 13.74 12.18 -7.98
N ALA A 136 12.98 12.81 -7.09
CA ALA A 136 11.73 12.26 -6.59
C ALA A 136 10.65 12.19 -7.67
N VAL A 137 10.55 13.21 -8.52
CA VAL A 137 9.60 13.26 -9.65
C VAL A 137 9.89 12.15 -10.65
N ASP A 138 11.16 12.01 -11.08
CA ASP A 138 11.57 10.98 -12.03
C ASP A 138 11.35 9.58 -11.47
N LEU A 139 11.63 9.38 -10.18
CA LEU A 139 11.36 8.11 -9.50
C LEU A 139 9.87 7.76 -9.56
N GLU A 140 9.00 8.68 -9.16
CA GLU A 140 7.55 8.42 -9.14
C GLU A 140 6.96 8.21 -10.53
N TYR A 141 7.45 8.92 -11.55
CA TYR A 141 7.03 8.73 -12.94
C TYR A 141 7.39 7.34 -13.47
N ASN A 142 8.65 6.91 -13.23
CA ASN A 142 9.09 5.57 -13.63
C ASN A 142 8.32 4.49 -12.87
N VAL A 143 8.14 4.64 -11.56
CA VAL A 143 7.35 3.69 -10.75
C VAL A 143 5.92 3.62 -11.23
N ARG A 144 5.26 4.77 -11.50
CA ARG A 144 3.88 4.76 -12.01
C ARG A 144 3.78 4.00 -13.33
N HIS A 145 4.72 4.21 -14.24
CA HIS A 145 4.76 3.50 -15.52
C HIS A 145 4.91 1.98 -15.33
N ILE A 146 5.85 1.54 -14.47
CA ILE A 146 6.08 0.11 -14.19
C ILE A 146 4.85 -0.51 -13.53
N VAL A 147 4.27 0.17 -12.56
CA VAL A 147 3.08 -0.31 -11.86
C VAL A 147 1.85 -0.34 -12.78
N ASP A 148 1.74 0.57 -13.74
CA ASP A 148 0.70 0.53 -14.75
C ASP A 148 0.81 -0.72 -15.66
N ILE A 149 2.04 -1.16 -15.94
CA ILE A 149 2.29 -2.44 -16.61
C ILE A 149 1.92 -3.61 -15.69
N GLN A 150 2.25 -3.57 -14.40
CA GLN A 150 1.83 -4.57 -13.41
C GLN A 150 0.30 -4.73 -13.39
N GLU A 151 -0.44 -3.62 -13.35
CA GLU A 151 -1.91 -3.64 -13.36
C GLU A 151 -2.46 -4.31 -14.62
N ARG A 152 -1.83 -4.09 -15.78
CA ARG A 152 -2.19 -4.77 -17.05
C ARG A 152 -1.75 -6.22 -17.09
N ASN A 153 -0.63 -6.57 -16.49
CA ASN A 153 -0.18 -7.97 -16.42
C ASN A 153 -1.18 -8.82 -15.63
N GLY A 154 -1.76 -8.25 -14.56
CA GLY A 154 -2.60 -8.97 -13.62
C GLY A 154 -1.84 -10.06 -12.85
N PHE A 155 -2.44 -10.63 -11.84
CA PHE A 155 -1.90 -11.76 -11.10
C PHE A 155 -2.84 -12.96 -11.26
N THR A 156 -2.31 -14.09 -11.69
CA THR A 156 -3.09 -15.31 -11.92
C THR A 156 -3.66 -15.83 -10.60
N LEU A 157 -4.98 -16.03 -10.57
CA LEU A 157 -5.69 -16.65 -9.45
C LEU A 157 -6.09 -18.08 -9.84
N ASP A 158 -5.61 -19.05 -9.07
CA ASP A 158 -6.06 -20.44 -9.17
C ASP A 158 -7.48 -20.52 -8.60
N LEU A 159 -8.46 -20.45 -9.51
CA LEU A 159 -9.89 -20.41 -9.17
C LEU A 159 -10.33 -21.68 -8.42
N GLU A 160 -9.81 -22.84 -8.80
CA GLU A 160 -10.14 -24.10 -8.14
C GLU A 160 -9.69 -24.08 -6.68
N LYS A 161 -8.42 -23.78 -6.42
CA LYS A 161 -7.90 -23.66 -5.04
C LYS A 161 -8.63 -22.57 -4.24
N ALA A 162 -8.89 -21.43 -4.84
CA ALA A 162 -9.61 -20.34 -4.18
C ALA A 162 -11.03 -20.75 -3.79
N THR A 163 -11.76 -21.43 -4.69
CA THR A 163 -13.13 -21.92 -4.44
C THR A 163 -13.15 -23.01 -3.39
N CYS A 164 -12.22 -23.98 -3.46
CA CYS A 164 -12.10 -25.05 -2.45
C CYS A 164 -11.79 -24.47 -1.07
N LEU A 165 -10.84 -23.55 -0.97
CA LEU A 165 -10.49 -22.90 0.29
C LEU A 165 -11.68 -22.06 0.83
N GLN A 166 -12.39 -21.33 -0.02
CA GLN A 166 -13.59 -20.58 0.39
C GLN A 166 -14.66 -21.50 0.97
N ALA A 167 -14.93 -22.64 0.33
CA ALA A 167 -15.90 -23.63 0.81
C ALA A 167 -15.49 -24.20 2.16
N GLU A 168 -14.24 -24.68 2.29
CA GLU A 168 -13.70 -25.20 3.54
C GLU A 168 -13.85 -24.23 4.72
N LEU A 169 -13.47 -22.95 4.51
CA LEU A 169 -13.55 -21.94 5.56
C LEU A 169 -15.00 -21.59 5.90
N SER A 170 -15.88 -21.59 4.92
CA SER A 170 -17.30 -21.36 5.09
C SER A 170 -17.96 -22.47 5.90
N ASP A 171 -17.63 -23.73 5.62
CA ASP A 171 -18.13 -24.90 6.36
C ASP A 171 -17.67 -24.85 7.83
N LYS A 172 -16.39 -24.59 8.08
CA LYS A 172 -15.85 -24.41 9.44
C LYS A 172 -16.56 -23.29 10.19
N SER A 173 -16.80 -22.16 9.52
CA SER A 173 -17.51 -21.01 10.09
C SER A 173 -18.95 -21.38 10.46
N SER A 174 -19.65 -22.12 9.60
CA SER A 174 -21.04 -22.57 9.84
C SER A 174 -21.15 -23.55 11.00
N ILE A 175 -20.15 -24.40 11.21
CA ILE A 175 -20.10 -25.32 12.37
C ILE A 175 -19.98 -24.50 13.66
N ILE A 176 -19.07 -23.53 13.71
CA ILE A 176 -18.88 -22.68 14.89
C ILE A 176 -20.13 -21.83 15.17
N GLU A 177 -20.76 -21.31 14.12
CA GLU A 177 -22.00 -20.52 14.23
C GLU A 177 -23.10 -21.32 14.93
N LYS A 178 -23.36 -22.55 14.48
CA LYS A 178 -24.34 -23.46 15.12
C LYS A 178 -23.98 -23.74 16.57
N GLN A 179 -22.71 -24.02 16.88
CA GLN A 179 -22.29 -24.24 18.26
C GLN A 179 -22.51 -23.01 19.15
N LEU A 180 -22.29 -21.82 18.62
CA LEU A 180 -22.53 -20.57 19.35
C LEU A 180 -24.03 -20.29 19.53
N GLU A 181 -24.87 -20.61 18.54
CA GLU A 181 -26.31 -20.50 18.64
C GLU A 181 -26.89 -21.46 19.72
N GLU A 182 -26.36 -22.67 19.81
CA GLU A 182 -26.74 -23.63 20.86
C GLU A 182 -26.39 -23.12 22.26
N LYS A 183 -25.22 -22.50 22.42
CA LYS A 183 -24.75 -21.94 23.69
C LYS A 183 -25.45 -20.65 24.08
N TYR A 184 -25.69 -19.76 23.14
CA TYR A 184 -26.33 -18.47 23.38
C TYR A 184 -27.81 -18.50 23.06
N LYS A 185 -28.64 -18.97 23.99
CA LYS A 185 -30.09 -18.97 23.84
C LYS A 185 -30.63 -17.59 23.42
N PRO A 186 -31.70 -17.54 22.60
CA PRO A 186 -32.33 -16.30 22.21
C PRO A 186 -32.76 -15.46 23.43
N ILE A 187 -32.58 -14.15 23.33
CA ILE A 187 -33.10 -13.20 24.32
C ILE A 187 -34.53 -12.83 23.89
N ILE A 188 -35.45 -12.97 24.80
CA ILE A 188 -36.84 -12.54 24.60
C ILE A 188 -37.01 -11.21 25.30
N GLU A 189 -37.25 -10.14 24.54
CA GLU A 189 -37.56 -8.81 25.05
C GLU A 189 -39.08 -8.59 24.99
N GLU A 190 -39.72 -8.48 26.17
CA GLU A 190 -41.13 -8.06 26.24
C GLU A 190 -41.26 -6.62 25.76
N ARG A 191 -42.22 -6.37 24.91
CA ARG A 191 -42.45 -5.04 24.33
C ARG A 191 -43.84 -4.54 24.70
N PHE A 192 -43.92 -3.27 25.07
CA PHE A 192 -45.16 -2.56 25.34
C PHE A 192 -45.25 -1.32 24.44
N SER A 193 -46.46 -1.00 24.03
CA SER A 193 -46.70 0.21 23.23
C SER A 193 -46.50 1.45 24.11
N GLU A 194 -45.61 2.32 23.72
CA GLU A 194 -45.37 3.61 24.41
C GLU A 194 -46.62 4.50 24.46
N LYS A 195 -47.50 4.37 23.46
CA LYS A 195 -48.74 5.17 23.37
C LYS A 195 -49.91 4.61 24.18
N THR A 196 -50.02 3.28 24.32
CA THR A 196 -51.23 2.63 24.87
C THR A 196 -50.93 1.73 26.06
N GLY A 197 -49.69 1.48 26.41
CA GLY A 197 -49.28 0.53 27.45
C GLY A 197 -49.60 -0.94 27.14
N LYS A 198 -50.22 -1.24 26.00
CA LYS A 198 -50.59 -2.61 25.64
C LYS A 198 -49.37 -3.44 25.30
N ARG A 199 -49.36 -4.71 25.76
CA ARG A 199 -48.33 -5.69 25.41
C ARG A 199 -48.30 -5.91 23.89
N LEU A 200 -47.15 -5.78 23.28
CA LEU A 200 -46.85 -6.09 21.87
C LEU A 200 -46.24 -7.49 21.79
N LYS A 201 -46.10 -8.02 20.57
CA LYS A 201 -45.40 -9.28 20.34
C LYS A 201 -43.94 -9.14 20.81
N ASP A 202 -43.52 -10.12 21.61
CA ASP A 202 -42.16 -10.19 22.13
C ASP A 202 -41.13 -10.16 20.98
N LYS A 203 -40.03 -9.45 21.20
CA LYS A 203 -38.91 -9.43 20.25
C LYS A 203 -37.93 -10.53 20.62
N VAL A 204 -37.80 -11.51 19.74
CA VAL A 204 -36.82 -12.59 19.88
C VAL A 204 -35.51 -12.17 19.21
N ILE A 205 -34.43 -12.07 19.99
CA ILE A 205 -33.11 -11.74 19.50
C ILE A 205 -32.27 -13.02 19.50
N ILE A 206 -32.06 -13.57 18.30
CA ILE A 206 -31.16 -14.70 18.09
C ILE A 206 -29.73 -14.15 18.11
N PHE A 207 -28.79 -14.90 18.71
CA PHE A 207 -27.39 -14.50 18.73
C PHE A 207 -26.81 -14.49 17.32
N ASN A 208 -26.20 -13.37 16.93
CA ASN A 208 -25.50 -13.21 15.68
C ASN A 208 -24.00 -13.05 15.96
N PRO A 209 -23.18 -14.08 15.67
CA PRO A 209 -21.73 -14.04 15.92
C PRO A 209 -20.96 -13.06 15.00
N SER A 210 -21.63 -12.44 14.04
CA SER A 210 -21.09 -11.32 13.25
C SER A 210 -21.38 -9.95 13.88
N SER A 211 -22.29 -9.88 14.85
CA SER A 211 -22.67 -8.63 15.52
C SER A 211 -21.74 -8.30 16.68
N ARG A 212 -20.82 -7.37 16.47
CA ARG A 212 -19.86 -6.93 17.49
C ARG A 212 -20.54 -6.46 18.78
N GLN A 213 -21.70 -5.82 18.68
CA GLN A 213 -22.50 -5.37 19.83
C GLN A 213 -23.07 -6.54 20.62
N GLN A 214 -23.63 -7.57 19.94
CA GLN A 214 -24.16 -8.75 20.62
C GLN A 214 -23.03 -9.58 21.25
N ILE A 215 -21.88 -9.71 20.56
CA ILE A 215 -20.68 -10.37 21.11
C ILE A 215 -20.26 -9.68 22.41
N ALA A 216 -20.06 -8.37 22.36
CA ALA A 216 -19.65 -7.60 23.54
C ALA A 216 -20.63 -7.78 24.69
N ALA A 217 -21.94 -7.64 24.44
CA ALA A 217 -22.98 -7.77 25.46
C ALA A 217 -23.02 -9.18 26.10
N ARG A 218 -22.75 -10.24 25.31
CA ARG A 218 -22.73 -11.63 25.82
C ARG A 218 -21.45 -11.90 26.64
N LEU A 219 -20.29 -11.50 26.15
CA LEU A 219 -19.02 -11.73 26.84
C LEU A 219 -18.89 -10.90 28.12
N MET A 220 -19.38 -9.66 28.12
CA MET A 220 -19.42 -8.83 29.33
C MET A 220 -20.30 -9.45 30.42
N LYS A 221 -21.42 -10.11 30.07
CA LYS A 221 -22.23 -10.86 31.02
C LYS A 221 -21.52 -12.10 31.59
N GLN A 222 -20.47 -12.59 30.90
CA GLN A 222 -19.62 -13.69 31.33
C GLN A 222 -18.34 -13.21 32.05
N GLY A 223 -18.23 -11.90 32.33
CA GLY A 223 -17.10 -11.32 33.07
C GLY A 223 -15.98 -10.73 32.20
N TRP A 224 -16.21 -10.59 30.87
CA TRP A 224 -15.23 -9.87 30.05
C TRP A 224 -15.29 -8.37 30.32
N GLU A 225 -14.13 -7.79 30.66
CA GLU A 225 -13.93 -6.36 30.79
C GLU A 225 -13.13 -5.85 29.61
N PRO A 226 -13.75 -5.12 28.65
CA PRO A 226 -13.05 -4.61 27.48
C PRO A 226 -12.08 -3.47 27.86
N ASP A 227 -10.85 -3.54 27.38
CA ASP A 227 -9.79 -2.56 27.59
C ASP A 227 -9.69 -1.53 26.44
N LYS A 228 -10.36 -1.77 25.32
CA LYS A 228 -10.31 -0.94 24.11
C LYS A 228 -11.70 -0.60 23.61
N PHE A 229 -11.86 0.68 23.24
CA PHE A 229 -13.13 1.22 22.76
C PHE A 229 -12.94 1.96 21.43
N THR A 230 -13.99 1.98 20.62
CA THR A 230 -14.08 2.83 19.42
C THR A 230 -14.20 4.30 19.85
N PRO A 231 -13.96 5.26 18.92
CA PRO A 231 -14.20 6.68 19.20
C PRO A 231 -15.64 7.01 19.64
N THR A 232 -16.59 6.12 19.33
CA THR A 232 -18.01 6.22 19.71
C THR A 232 -18.34 5.49 21.01
N GLY A 233 -17.31 5.01 21.77
CA GLY A 233 -17.50 4.39 23.08
C GLY A 233 -17.94 2.92 23.08
N HIS A 234 -17.99 2.25 21.92
CA HIS A 234 -18.30 0.81 21.87
C HIS A 234 -17.05 -0.04 22.07
N PRO A 235 -17.10 -1.19 22.80
CA PRO A 235 -15.99 -2.12 22.92
C PRO A 235 -15.47 -2.55 21.53
N ILE A 236 -14.14 -2.60 21.38
CA ILE A 236 -13.54 -3.17 20.18
C ILE A 236 -13.61 -4.69 20.30
N VAL A 237 -14.31 -5.30 19.35
CA VAL A 237 -14.46 -6.75 19.23
C VAL A 237 -13.82 -7.18 17.92
N ASP A 238 -12.64 -7.76 18.01
CA ASP A 238 -11.94 -8.36 16.89
C ASP A 238 -11.14 -9.59 17.33
N GLU A 239 -10.55 -10.29 16.38
CA GLU A 239 -9.71 -11.45 16.59
C GLU A 239 -8.59 -11.19 17.62
N GLY A 240 -7.96 -10.01 17.55
CA GLY A 240 -6.84 -9.64 18.41
C GLY A 240 -7.26 -9.36 19.86
N THR A 241 -8.40 -8.72 20.07
CA THR A 241 -8.92 -8.41 21.41
C THR A 241 -9.47 -9.66 22.10
N LEU A 242 -10.09 -10.58 21.34
CA LEU A 242 -10.70 -11.78 21.91
C LEU A 242 -9.72 -12.93 22.15
N LYS A 243 -8.57 -12.93 21.50
CA LYS A 243 -7.55 -14.00 21.61
C LYS A 243 -7.09 -14.25 23.05
N ASN A 244 -7.01 -13.19 23.86
CA ASN A 244 -6.47 -13.22 25.22
C ASN A 244 -7.58 -13.28 26.29
N VAL A 245 -8.85 -13.37 25.88
CA VAL A 245 -9.99 -13.47 26.80
C VAL A 245 -10.14 -14.93 27.25
N ASP A 246 -10.08 -15.16 28.56
CA ASP A 246 -10.19 -16.51 29.13
C ASP A 246 -11.66 -16.94 29.30
N ILE A 247 -12.39 -16.91 28.21
CA ILE A 247 -13.77 -17.38 28.06
C ILE A 247 -13.77 -18.29 26.82
N PRO A 248 -14.21 -19.56 26.94
CA PRO A 248 -14.19 -20.51 25.82
C PRO A 248 -14.92 -19.99 24.57
N GLU A 249 -16.07 -19.34 24.77
CA GLU A 249 -16.87 -18.76 23.68
C GLU A 249 -16.14 -17.60 22.99
N ALA A 250 -15.31 -16.83 23.71
CA ALA A 250 -14.51 -15.75 23.11
C ALA A 250 -13.51 -16.30 22.09
N LYS A 251 -12.88 -17.46 22.37
CA LYS A 251 -11.95 -18.14 21.45
C LYS A 251 -12.69 -18.65 20.21
N MET A 252 -13.88 -19.23 20.38
CA MET A 252 -14.74 -19.66 19.27
C MET A 252 -15.18 -18.49 18.39
N ILE A 253 -15.57 -17.37 19.01
CA ILE A 253 -15.96 -16.15 18.29
C ILE A 253 -14.75 -15.55 17.54
N ALA A 254 -13.56 -15.53 18.15
CA ALA A 254 -12.34 -15.06 17.49
C ALA A 254 -12.03 -15.89 16.23
N GLU A 255 -12.16 -17.22 16.31
CA GLU A 255 -11.98 -18.11 15.17
C GLU A 255 -13.06 -17.87 14.09
N TYR A 256 -14.33 -17.77 14.48
CA TYR A 256 -15.42 -17.43 13.56
C TYR A 256 -15.15 -16.13 12.79
N LEU A 257 -14.76 -15.08 13.50
CA LEU A 257 -14.43 -13.77 12.89
C LEU A 257 -13.25 -13.88 11.92
N LEU A 258 -12.23 -14.65 12.26
CA LEU A 258 -11.09 -14.93 11.39
C LEU A 258 -11.51 -15.65 10.11
N LEU A 259 -12.27 -16.75 10.24
CA LEU A 259 -12.76 -17.54 9.10
C LEU A 259 -13.60 -16.67 8.15
N ASN A 260 -14.54 -15.89 8.68
CA ASN A 260 -15.36 -14.99 7.88
C ASN A 260 -14.55 -13.92 7.17
N LYS A 261 -13.55 -13.35 7.84
CA LYS A 261 -12.62 -12.39 7.23
C LYS A 261 -11.89 -13.01 6.04
N ARG A 262 -11.37 -14.24 6.17
CA ARG A 262 -10.66 -14.95 5.09
C ARG A 262 -11.62 -15.31 3.95
N THR A 263 -12.77 -15.86 4.28
CA THR A 263 -13.83 -16.18 3.29
C THR A 263 -14.23 -14.94 2.47
N ALA A 264 -14.45 -13.81 3.13
CA ALA A 264 -14.78 -12.56 2.46
C ALA A 264 -13.66 -12.05 1.55
N GLN A 265 -12.39 -12.18 1.97
CA GLN A 265 -11.23 -11.84 1.13
C GLN A 265 -11.20 -12.70 -0.14
N ILE A 266 -11.29 -14.02 0.00
CA ILE A 266 -11.26 -14.96 -1.13
C ILE A 266 -12.44 -14.70 -2.08
N LYS A 267 -13.64 -14.53 -1.54
CA LYS A 267 -14.84 -14.17 -2.32
C LYS A 267 -14.61 -12.88 -3.13
N SER A 268 -13.94 -11.89 -2.55
CA SER A 268 -13.61 -10.65 -3.27
C SER A 268 -12.62 -10.87 -4.41
N TRP A 269 -11.65 -11.78 -4.25
CA TRP A 269 -10.70 -12.12 -5.32
C TRP A 269 -11.38 -12.82 -6.48
N ILE A 270 -12.22 -13.83 -6.18
CA ILE A 270 -13.00 -14.56 -7.20
C ILE A 270 -13.92 -13.61 -7.98
N LYS A 271 -14.55 -12.64 -7.29
CA LYS A 271 -15.40 -11.64 -7.95
C LYS A 271 -14.64 -10.72 -8.91
N LEU A 272 -13.34 -10.51 -8.68
CA LEU A 272 -12.48 -9.62 -9.47
C LEU A 272 -11.70 -10.37 -10.56
N LEU A 273 -11.89 -11.69 -10.65
CA LEU A 273 -11.25 -12.50 -11.68
C LEU A 273 -11.83 -12.13 -13.05
N GLU A 274 -10.94 -11.86 -14.00
CA GLU A 274 -11.30 -11.56 -15.38
C GLU A 274 -11.19 -12.82 -16.28
N ASP A 275 -11.65 -12.73 -17.53
CA ASP A 275 -11.72 -13.85 -18.47
C ASP A 275 -10.34 -14.44 -18.82
N ASP A 276 -9.27 -13.70 -18.61
CA ASP A 276 -7.89 -14.16 -18.80
C ASP A 276 -7.32 -14.98 -17.62
N GLY A 277 -8.15 -15.27 -16.63
CA GLY A 277 -7.76 -16.02 -15.42
C GLY A 277 -6.94 -15.21 -14.41
N LYS A 278 -6.97 -13.88 -14.49
CA LYS A 278 -6.17 -12.99 -13.65
C LYS A 278 -7.03 -11.95 -12.93
N VAL A 279 -6.44 -11.42 -11.89
CA VAL A 279 -6.99 -10.29 -11.15
C VAL A 279 -6.11 -9.06 -11.41
N HIS A 280 -6.71 -7.99 -11.96
CA HIS A 280 -6.04 -6.75 -12.33
C HIS A 280 -6.16 -5.70 -11.23
N GLY A 281 -5.54 -5.98 -10.08
CA GLY A 281 -5.54 -5.09 -8.91
C GLY A 281 -4.91 -3.74 -9.22
N LYS A 282 -5.36 -2.71 -8.51
CA LYS A 282 -4.91 -1.31 -8.67
C LYS A 282 -3.96 -0.88 -7.58
N VAL A 283 -2.97 -0.06 -7.94
CA VAL A 283 -1.94 0.44 -7.03
C VAL A 283 -1.86 1.97 -7.09
N LEU A 284 -1.97 2.60 -5.93
CA LEU A 284 -1.78 4.04 -5.76
C LEU A 284 -0.35 4.29 -5.27
N THR A 285 0.50 4.79 -6.14
CA THR A 285 1.95 4.88 -5.87
C THR A 285 2.34 5.89 -4.80
N LEU A 286 1.51 6.93 -4.55
CA LEU A 286 1.76 8.03 -3.60
C LEU A 286 0.58 8.21 -2.61
N LYS A 287 -0.07 7.14 -2.16
CA LYS A 287 -1.22 7.28 -1.25
C LYS A 287 -0.82 7.53 0.19
N ALA A 288 0.18 6.81 0.69
CA ALA A 288 0.63 6.97 2.07
C ALA A 288 1.53 8.21 2.22
N ILE A 289 1.45 8.87 3.38
CA ILE A 289 2.28 10.05 3.70
C ILE A 289 3.79 9.74 3.69
N SER A 290 4.17 8.48 3.95
CA SER A 290 5.54 7.99 3.84
C SER A 290 5.98 7.74 2.40
N GLY A 291 5.08 7.88 1.40
CA GLY A 291 5.34 7.50 0.03
C GLY A 291 5.19 6.01 -0.26
N ARG A 292 4.79 5.19 0.72
CA ARG A 292 4.43 3.79 0.47
C ARG A 292 3.22 3.69 -0.46
N MET A 293 3.22 2.65 -1.29
CA MET A 293 2.11 2.34 -2.18
C MET A 293 0.93 1.75 -1.40
N ALA A 294 -0.28 1.94 -1.91
CA ALA A 294 -1.51 1.34 -1.40
C ALA A 294 -2.23 0.59 -2.52
N HIS A 295 -2.96 -0.46 -2.17
CA HIS A 295 -3.60 -1.38 -3.11
C HIS A 295 -5.11 -1.39 -2.93
N TYR A 296 -5.84 -1.58 -4.03
CA TYR A 296 -7.29 -1.83 -4.01
C TYR A 296 -7.71 -2.65 -5.22
N GLY A 297 -8.85 -3.30 -5.08
CA GLY A 297 -9.42 -4.14 -6.12
C GLY A 297 -8.60 -5.36 -6.59
N PRO A 298 -8.03 -6.21 -5.70
CA PRO A 298 -8.11 -6.27 -4.25
C PRO A 298 -6.94 -5.55 -3.55
N ASN A 299 -7.01 -5.42 -2.22
CA ASN A 299 -5.86 -4.97 -1.44
C ASN A 299 -4.88 -6.13 -1.21
N MET A 300 -3.91 -6.29 -2.10
CA MET A 300 -2.91 -7.37 -2.03
C MET A 300 -2.06 -7.31 -0.76
N ALA A 301 -1.84 -6.13 -0.18
CA ALA A 301 -1.11 -5.99 1.08
C ALA A 301 -1.84 -6.57 2.31
N GLN A 302 -3.13 -6.91 2.17
CA GLN A 302 -3.92 -7.57 3.22
C GLN A 302 -4.00 -9.09 3.06
N VAL A 303 -3.42 -9.68 2.01
CA VAL A 303 -3.28 -11.13 1.90
C VAL A 303 -2.38 -11.60 3.05
N PRO A 304 -2.85 -12.55 3.89
CA PRO A 304 -2.13 -12.90 5.12
C PRO A 304 -0.74 -13.46 4.83
N ALA A 305 0.21 -13.18 5.72
CA ALA A 305 1.54 -13.76 5.64
C ALA A 305 1.50 -15.28 5.84
N VAL A 306 2.45 -16.01 5.29
CA VAL A 306 2.48 -17.50 5.34
C VAL A 306 2.41 -18.09 6.75
N TYR A 307 2.96 -17.41 7.74
CA TYR A 307 2.91 -17.81 9.15
C TYR A 307 1.60 -17.45 9.87
N SER A 308 0.75 -16.63 9.24
CA SER A 308 -0.57 -16.30 9.78
C SER A 308 -1.57 -17.44 9.55
N PRO A 309 -2.61 -17.58 10.38
CA PRO A 309 -3.65 -18.58 10.15
C PRO A 309 -4.25 -18.47 8.73
N TYR A 310 -4.23 -19.60 8.01
CA TYR A 310 -4.64 -19.72 6.60
C TYR A 310 -3.81 -18.88 5.60
N GLY A 311 -2.70 -18.28 6.03
CA GLY A 311 -1.87 -17.43 5.17
C GLY A 311 -1.23 -18.20 4.02
N LYS A 312 -0.66 -19.37 4.32
CA LYS A 312 -0.06 -20.26 3.30
C LYS A 312 -1.09 -20.65 2.23
N GLN A 313 -2.29 -21.05 2.65
CA GLN A 313 -3.37 -21.43 1.72
C GLN A 313 -3.86 -20.25 0.89
N CYS A 314 -4.03 -19.07 1.51
CA CYS A 314 -4.42 -17.84 0.81
C CYS A 314 -3.38 -17.44 -0.25
N ARG A 315 -2.08 -17.49 0.07
CA ARG A 315 -1.02 -17.18 -0.89
C ARG A 315 -0.88 -18.24 -1.97
N ALA A 316 -1.15 -19.51 -1.67
CA ALA A 316 -1.14 -20.60 -2.64
C ALA A 316 -2.21 -20.49 -3.73
N CYS A 317 -3.24 -19.64 -3.54
CA CYS A 317 -4.22 -19.33 -4.58
C CYS A 317 -3.66 -18.42 -5.69
N TRP A 318 -2.50 -17.78 -5.48
CA TRP A 318 -1.87 -16.89 -6.45
C TRP A 318 -0.67 -17.58 -7.07
N SER A 319 -0.69 -17.80 -8.38
CA SER A 319 0.24 -18.70 -9.08
C SER A 319 0.88 -18.06 -10.31
N SER A 320 1.86 -18.76 -10.90
CA SER A 320 2.37 -18.45 -12.23
C SER A 320 1.29 -18.66 -13.30
N SER A 321 1.42 -17.95 -14.43
CA SER A 321 0.39 -17.91 -15.48
C SER A 321 0.31 -19.16 -16.36
N SER A 322 1.35 -19.99 -16.38
CA SER A 322 1.40 -21.22 -17.20
C SER A 322 2.45 -22.21 -16.70
N ALA A 323 2.42 -23.43 -17.24
CA ALA A 323 3.30 -24.52 -16.79
C ALA A 323 4.80 -24.29 -17.11
N ASP A 324 5.14 -23.47 -18.09
CA ASP A 324 6.52 -23.09 -18.45
C ASP A 324 7.03 -21.86 -17.69
N ARG A 325 6.22 -21.32 -16.77
CA ARG A 325 6.54 -20.15 -15.95
C ARG A 325 6.55 -20.49 -14.46
N VAL A 326 7.22 -19.65 -13.69
CA VAL A 326 7.29 -19.72 -12.23
C VAL A 326 7.16 -18.31 -11.65
N LEU A 327 6.82 -18.22 -10.38
CA LEU A 327 6.98 -16.98 -9.63
C LEU A 327 8.41 -16.85 -9.13
N VAL A 328 8.96 -15.65 -9.28
CA VAL A 328 10.19 -15.23 -8.60
C VAL A 328 9.80 -14.12 -7.64
N GLY A 329 9.75 -14.47 -6.36
CA GLY A 329 9.54 -13.52 -5.28
C GLY A 329 10.88 -12.95 -4.82
N CYS A 330 10.99 -11.65 -4.71
CA CYS A 330 12.16 -11.00 -4.16
C CYS A 330 11.78 -10.04 -3.03
N ASP A 331 12.56 -10.05 -1.95
CA ASP A 331 12.34 -9.32 -0.71
C ASP A 331 13.58 -8.55 -0.28
N ALA A 332 13.38 -7.33 0.24
CA ALA A 332 14.48 -6.49 0.71
C ALA A 332 14.88 -6.89 2.14
N SER A 333 16.11 -7.38 2.30
CA SER A 333 16.60 -7.93 3.56
C SER A 333 16.74 -6.86 4.65
N SER A 334 15.98 -6.96 5.75
CA SER A 334 16.06 -6.09 6.93
C SER A 334 16.01 -4.60 6.61
N LEU A 335 15.20 -4.20 5.64
CA LEU A 335 15.21 -2.87 5.03
C LEU A 335 15.13 -1.72 6.05
N GLU A 336 14.19 -1.79 7.00
CA GLU A 336 14.00 -0.71 7.99
C GLU A 336 15.22 -0.55 8.91
N LEU A 337 15.87 -1.65 9.30
CA LEU A 337 17.08 -1.62 10.13
C LEU A 337 18.29 -1.10 9.35
N ARG A 338 18.39 -1.43 8.05
CA ARG A 338 19.44 -0.88 7.17
C ARG A 338 19.23 0.62 6.92
N CYS A 339 17.99 1.07 6.78
CA CYS A 339 17.66 2.50 6.73
C CYS A 339 18.01 3.20 8.06
N LEU A 340 17.74 2.57 9.19
CA LEU A 340 18.11 3.10 10.50
C LEU A 340 19.64 3.24 10.61
N ALA A 341 20.39 2.20 10.27
CA ALA A 341 21.86 2.21 10.27
C ALA A 341 22.44 3.31 9.35
N HIS A 342 21.82 3.52 8.16
CA HIS A 342 22.19 4.63 7.27
C HIS A 342 22.08 5.99 7.98
N TYR A 343 20.97 6.26 8.67
CA TYR A 343 20.77 7.55 9.34
C TYR A 343 21.56 7.71 10.64
N MET A 344 21.78 6.62 11.37
CA MET A 344 22.66 6.61 12.54
C MET A 344 24.11 6.91 12.17
N ASN A 345 24.56 6.43 11.01
CA ASN A 345 25.96 6.52 10.55
C ASN A 345 26.96 5.99 11.59
N ASP A 346 26.60 4.86 12.21
CA ASP A 346 27.40 4.16 13.20
C ASP A 346 27.93 2.86 12.62
N THR A 347 29.26 2.72 12.58
CA THR A 347 29.94 1.59 11.95
C THR A 347 29.69 0.29 12.70
N SER A 348 29.66 0.33 14.04
CA SER A 348 29.43 -0.84 14.88
C SER A 348 28.01 -1.38 14.68
N TYR A 349 27.00 -0.49 14.76
CA TYR A 349 25.61 -0.85 14.52
C TYR A 349 25.40 -1.37 13.08
N THR A 350 26.03 -0.72 12.09
CA THR A 350 25.98 -1.16 10.70
C THR A 350 26.52 -2.57 10.53
N LYS A 351 27.65 -2.89 11.18
CA LYS A 351 28.23 -4.22 11.14
C LYS A 351 27.28 -5.28 11.71
N GLU A 352 26.64 -5.00 12.85
CA GLU A 352 25.63 -5.91 13.42
C GLU A 352 24.41 -6.13 12.52
N VAL A 353 23.98 -5.09 11.79
CA VAL A 353 22.86 -5.21 10.84
C VAL A 353 23.23 -6.05 9.61
N VAL A 354 24.48 -5.99 9.16
CA VAL A 354 24.92 -6.62 7.90
C VAL A 354 25.47 -8.02 8.12
N GLU A 355 26.31 -8.22 9.14
CA GLU A 355 27.09 -9.42 9.36
C GLU A 355 26.71 -10.16 10.65
N GLY A 356 26.08 -9.47 11.61
CA GLY A 356 25.74 -10.01 12.92
C GLY A 356 24.28 -10.45 13.07
N ASP A 357 23.87 -10.64 14.32
CA ASP A 357 22.45 -10.80 14.70
C ASP A 357 21.97 -9.52 15.41
N ILE A 358 21.45 -8.61 14.61
CA ILE A 358 20.96 -7.31 15.08
C ILE A 358 19.88 -7.45 16.18
N HIS A 359 19.07 -8.49 16.17
CA HIS A 359 18.07 -8.69 17.21
C HIS A 359 18.70 -9.08 18.54
N THR A 360 19.77 -9.89 18.53
CA THR A 360 20.56 -10.17 19.73
C THR A 360 21.35 -8.93 20.21
N ALA A 361 21.88 -8.11 19.28
CA ALA A 361 22.51 -6.85 19.65
C ALA A 361 21.50 -5.88 20.30
N ASN A 362 20.32 -5.74 19.73
CA ASN A 362 19.24 -4.92 20.29
C ASN A 362 18.71 -5.47 21.63
N GLN A 363 18.66 -6.80 21.80
CA GLN A 363 18.32 -7.48 23.06
C GLN A 363 19.25 -7.02 24.19
N LYS A 364 20.54 -7.08 23.95
CA LYS A 364 21.55 -6.65 24.93
C LYS A 364 21.48 -5.15 25.21
N ALA A 365 21.34 -4.34 24.18
CA ALA A 365 21.27 -2.90 24.28
C ALA A 365 20.05 -2.40 25.09
N ALA A 366 18.90 -3.04 24.95
CA ALA A 366 17.69 -2.70 25.70
C ALA A 366 17.58 -3.40 27.05
N GLY A 367 18.40 -4.44 27.32
CA GLY A 367 18.31 -5.27 28.54
C GLY A 367 17.13 -6.21 28.53
N LEU A 368 16.76 -6.76 27.36
CA LEU A 368 15.63 -7.67 27.18
C LEU A 368 16.04 -9.13 27.43
N GLU A 369 15.11 -9.96 27.91
CA GLU A 369 15.37 -11.35 28.26
C GLU A 369 15.51 -12.25 27.02
N THR A 370 14.70 -12.01 25.98
CA THR A 370 14.67 -12.86 24.80
C THR A 370 14.87 -12.09 23.50
N ARG A 371 15.40 -12.80 22.49
CA ARG A 371 15.57 -12.29 21.13
C ARG A 371 14.24 -11.92 20.47
N ASP A 372 13.17 -12.66 20.74
CA ASP A 372 11.83 -12.39 20.18
C ASP A 372 11.21 -11.13 20.79
N GLN A 373 11.43 -10.88 22.10
CA GLN A 373 11.08 -9.60 22.72
C GLN A 373 11.85 -8.45 22.05
N ALA A 374 13.14 -8.64 21.76
CA ALA A 374 13.95 -7.62 21.09
C ALA A 374 13.47 -7.32 19.67
N LYS A 375 13.09 -8.35 18.92
CA LYS A 375 12.48 -8.18 17.59
C LYS A 375 11.19 -7.35 17.67
N THR A 376 10.31 -7.67 18.60
CA THR A 376 9.05 -6.94 18.80
C THR A 376 9.31 -5.51 19.31
N PHE A 377 10.25 -5.36 20.26
CA PHE A 377 10.64 -4.08 20.83
C PHE A 377 11.18 -3.11 19.78
N ILE A 378 12.16 -3.52 18.96
CA ILE A 378 12.79 -2.63 17.99
C ILE A 378 11.77 -2.09 16.96
N TYR A 379 10.87 -2.92 16.47
CA TYR A 379 9.84 -2.46 15.55
C TYR A 379 8.81 -1.56 16.25
N ALA A 380 8.38 -1.89 17.46
CA ALA A 380 7.51 -1.02 18.24
C ALA A 380 8.18 0.35 18.51
N PHE A 381 9.46 0.35 18.86
CA PHE A 381 10.25 1.56 19.10
C PHE A 381 10.40 2.42 17.82
N ILE A 382 10.77 1.80 16.70
CA ILE A 382 10.89 2.47 15.39
C ILE A 382 9.56 3.07 14.97
N TYR A 383 8.45 2.38 15.21
CA TYR A 383 7.11 2.86 14.88
C TYR A 383 6.56 3.90 15.87
N GLY A 384 7.37 4.34 16.82
CA GLY A 384 7.03 5.44 17.74
C GLY A 384 6.07 5.03 18.85
N ALA A 385 6.07 3.74 19.22
CA ALA A 385 5.30 3.29 20.38
C ALA A 385 5.77 3.99 21.66
N GLY A 386 4.81 4.49 22.44
CA GLY A 386 5.08 5.07 23.76
C GLY A 386 5.42 4.00 24.80
N ALA A 387 5.89 4.45 25.97
CA ALA A 387 6.36 3.60 27.07
C ALA A 387 5.36 2.51 27.49
N ALA A 388 4.07 2.82 27.57
CA ALA A 388 3.03 1.84 27.91
C ALA A 388 2.96 0.67 26.89
N LYS A 389 3.05 0.98 25.58
CA LYS A 389 3.04 -0.05 24.53
C LYS A 389 4.35 -0.84 24.53
N ILE A 390 5.48 -0.21 24.75
CA ILE A 390 6.79 -0.87 24.89
C ILE A 390 6.80 -1.80 26.11
N GLY A 391 6.30 -1.35 27.29
CA GLY A 391 6.18 -2.19 28.48
C GLY A 391 5.34 -3.44 28.22
N SER A 392 4.24 -3.32 27.46
CA SER A 392 3.40 -4.46 27.13
C SER A 392 4.10 -5.56 26.30
N VAL A 393 5.22 -5.27 25.63
CA VAL A 393 6.04 -6.25 24.89
C VAL A 393 6.67 -7.28 25.83
N VAL A 394 7.01 -6.85 27.06
CA VAL A 394 7.59 -7.72 28.11
C VAL A 394 6.55 -8.12 29.17
N GLY A 395 5.28 -7.82 28.94
CA GLY A 395 4.22 -8.05 29.95
C GLY A 395 4.29 -7.10 31.15
N GLY A 396 5.00 -5.97 31.00
CA GLY A 396 5.29 -5.02 32.06
C GLY A 396 4.49 -3.71 31.96
N SER A 397 4.79 -2.81 32.87
CA SER A 397 4.18 -1.49 33.04
C SER A 397 4.76 -0.42 32.10
N ALA A 398 4.14 0.76 32.07
CA ALA A 398 4.70 1.91 31.36
C ALA A 398 6.06 2.37 31.93
N ALA A 399 6.31 2.20 33.22
CA ALA A 399 7.58 2.54 33.85
C ALA A 399 8.71 1.60 33.34
N GLU A 400 8.45 0.31 33.27
CA GLU A 400 9.38 -0.67 32.69
C GLU A 400 9.61 -0.40 31.20
N GLY A 401 8.58 -0.04 30.46
CA GLY A 401 8.71 0.36 29.07
C GLY A 401 9.58 1.61 28.89
N GLN A 402 9.49 2.59 29.79
CA GLN A 402 10.37 3.76 29.76
C GLN A 402 11.82 3.38 30.07
N GLN A 403 12.03 2.50 31.05
CA GLN A 403 13.37 2.00 31.39
C GLN A 403 14.03 1.28 30.21
N LEU A 404 13.28 0.46 29.46
CA LEU A 404 13.78 -0.20 28.25
C LEU A 404 14.19 0.80 27.17
N ILE A 405 13.41 1.86 26.98
CA ILE A 405 13.73 2.94 26.04
C ILE A 405 15.01 3.66 26.48
N ASP A 406 15.14 3.99 27.75
CA ASP A 406 16.29 4.72 28.30
C ASP A 406 17.57 3.88 28.22
N ASN A 407 17.50 2.59 28.56
CA ASN A 407 18.62 1.65 28.41
C ASN A 407 19.07 1.55 26.95
N PHE A 408 18.11 1.41 26.03
CA PHE A 408 18.38 1.27 24.61
C PHE A 408 19.04 2.52 24.03
N LEU A 409 18.53 3.70 24.36
CA LEU A 409 19.11 4.98 23.92
C LEU A 409 20.46 5.25 24.59
N GLY A 410 20.64 4.88 25.87
CA GLY A 410 21.90 4.97 26.57
C GLY A 410 23.00 4.10 26.00
N SER A 411 22.61 2.89 25.53
CA SER A 411 23.53 1.94 24.88
C SER A 411 23.86 2.28 23.42
N LEU A 412 23.07 3.15 22.79
CA LEU A 412 23.21 3.54 21.39
C LEU A 412 23.19 5.07 21.21
N PRO A 413 24.29 5.79 21.57
CA PRO A 413 24.34 7.25 21.53
C PRO A 413 24.06 7.83 20.13
N ALA A 414 24.45 7.14 19.07
CA ALA A 414 24.15 7.55 17.70
C ALA A 414 22.64 7.55 17.40
N LEU A 415 21.89 6.61 17.98
CA LEU A 415 20.43 6.56 17.88
C LEU A 415 19.77 7.71 18.67
N ALA A 416 20.25 7.99 19.87
CA ALA A 416 19.77 9.11 20.67
C ALA A 416 19.96 10.44 19.94
N THR A 417 21.16 10.67 19.39
CA THR A 417 21.49 11.85 18.54
C THR A 417 20.58 11.93 17.30
N LEU A 418 20.35 10.81 16.60
CA LEU A 418 19.46 10.78 15.45
C LEU A 418 18.03 11.18 15.85
N ARG A 419 17.51 10.63 16.94
CA ARG A 419 16.17 10.92 17.46
C ARG A 419 15.99 12.41 17.77
N GLU A 420 16.98 13.02 18.41
CA GLU A 420 16.99 14.46 18.73
C GLU A 420 17.00 15.31 17.43
N ARG A 421 17.87 14.98 16.49
CA ARG A 421 17.94 15.68 15.19
C ARG A 421 16.61 15.59 14.44
N VAL A 422 15.99 14.42 14.38
CA VAL A 422 14.69 14.21 13.70
C VAL A 422 13.60 15.02 14.41
N ALA A 423 13.56 15.02 15.75
CA ALA A 423 12.63 15.83 16.52
C ALA A 423 12.79 17.34 16.23
N ASN A 424 14.03 17.83 16.16
CA ASN A 424 14.30 19.23 15.86
C ASN A 424 13.91 19.63 14.43
N VAL A 425 14.28 18.83 13.42
CA VAL A 425 13.94 19.11 12.02
C VAL A 425 12.43 19.03 11.79
N SER A 426 11.74 18.11 12.46
CA SER A 426 10.29 17.91 12.34
C SER A 426 9.46 19.12 12.78
N LYS A 427 10.02 20.04 13.55
CA LYS A 427 9.37 21.31 13.93
C LYS A 427 9.04 22.20 12.73
N SER A 428 9.76 22.04 11.62
CA SER A 428 9.47 22.73 10.35
C SER A 428 8.24 22.18 9.61
N GLY A 429 7.61 21.10 10.11
CA GLY A 429 6.46 20.45 9.50
C GLY A 429 6.80 19.39 8.46
N TYR A 430 8.08 19.20 8.13
CA TYR A 430 8.53 18.17 7.19
C TYR A 430 9.95 17.68 7.50
N ILE A 431 10.28 16.50 6.96
CA ILE A 431 11.64 15.93 6.93
C ILE A 431 11.98 15.57 5.48
N SER A 432 13.27 15.54 5.14
CA SER A 432 13.72 15.18 3.78
C SER A 432 13.85 13.66 3.63
N GLY A 433 13.27 13.12 2.56
CA GLY A 433 13.50 11.75 2.11
C GLY A 433 14.85 11.59 1.41
N LEU A 434 15.26 10.34 1.13
CA LEU A 434 16.54 10.01 0.48
C LEU A 434 16.71 10.62 -0.93
N ASP A 435 15.62 10.85 -1.63
CA ASP A 435 15.58 11.48 -2.96
C ASP A 435 15.30 12.99 -2.93
N GLY A 436 15.32 13.58 -1.74
CA GLY A 436 15.10 15.00 -1.51
C GLY A 436 13.64 15.44 -1.41
N ARG A 437 12.66 14.50 -1.51
CA ARG A 437 11.23 14.83 -1.31
C ARG A 437 10.95 15.32 0.10
N LYS A 438 9.90 16.13 0.25
CA LYS A 438 9.37 16.50 1.56
C LYS A 438 8.42 15.41 2.07
N LEU A 439 8.74 14.83 3.22
CA LEU A 439 7.86 13.95 3.98
C LEU A 439 7.16 14.79 5.05
N HIS A 440 5.85 14.97 4.93
CA HIS A 440 5.09 15.84 5.82
C HIS A 440 4.84 15.21 7.19
N VAL A 441 5.23 15.89 8.25
CA VAL A 441 5.10 15.43 9.64
C VAL A 441 3.76 15.87 10.21
N ARG A 442 2.83 14.94 10.39
CA ARG A 442 1.54 15.19 11.05
C ARG A 442 1.67 15.29 12.58
N HIS A 443 2.51 14.43 13.16
CA HIS A 443 2.74 14.36 14.59
C HIS A 443 4.23 14.18 14.86
N GLN A 444 4.80 14.98 15.75
CA GLN A 444 6.24 14.98 16.02
C GLN A 444 6.74 13.61 16.53
N HIS A 445 5.95 12.93 17.37
CA HIS A 445 6.31 11.60 17.88
C HIS A 445 6.40 10.52 16.77
N ALA A 446 5.74 10.74 15.63
CA ALA A 446 5.78 9.82 14.48
C ALA A 446 6.88 10.17 13.45
N ALA A 447 7.68 11.23 13.70
CA ALA A 447 8.65 11.71 12.71
C ALA A 447 9.75 10.69 12.40
N MET A 448 10.24 9.94 13.41
CA MET A 448 11.22 8.89 13.22
C MET A 448 10.67 7.75 12.35
N ASN A 449 9.46 7.30 12.66
CA ASN A 449 8.76 6.30 11.86
C ASN A 449 8.57 6.78 10.41
N LEU A 450 8.14 8.02 10.21
CA LEU A 450 7.98 8.61 8.89
C LEU A 450 9.30 8.64 8.11
N LEU A 451 10.40 8.99 8.76
CA LEU A 451 11.74 9.00 8.15
C LEU A 451 12.12 7.60 7.63
N LEU A 452 11.99 6.58 8.48
CA LEU A 452 12.40 5.22 8.16
C LEU A 452 11.47 4.56 7.14
N GLN A 453 10.15 4.69 7.30
CA GLN A 453 9.20 4.20 6.31
C GLN A 453 9.34 4.91 4.96
N GLY A 454 9.61 6.22 4.99
CA GLY A 454 9.85 6.99 3.77
C GLY A 454 11.12 6.55 3.05
N ALA A 455 12.21 6.31 3.81
CA ALA A 455 13.44 5.78 3.24
C ALA A 455 13.22 4.39 2.63
N GLY A 456 12.57 3.47 3.35
CA GLY A 456 12.23 2.14 2.82
C GLY A 456 11.39 2.21 1.54
N ALA A 457 10.37 3.08 1.50
CA ALA A 457 9.56 3.27 0.31
C ALA A 457 10.36 3.79 -0.90
N ILE A 458 11.28 4.73 -0.68
CA ILE A 458 12.15 5.27 -1.74
C ILE A 458 13.12 4.19 -2.23
N VAL A 459 13.73 3.43 -1.31
CA VAL A 459 14.64 2.31 -1.66
C VAL A 459 13.90 1.28 -2.50
N CYS A 460 12.74 0.80 -2.06
CA CYS A 460 11.96 -0.18 -2.83
C CYS A 460 11.59 0.35 -4.22
N LYS A 461 11.10 1.57 -4.33
CA LYS A 461 10.75 2.18 -5.62
C LYS A 461 11.97 2.29 -6.55
N GLN A 462 13.11 2.71 -6.03
CA GLN A 462 14.34 2.80 -6.82
C GLN A 462 14.83 1.41 -7.23
N TRP A 463 14.72 0.43 -6.34
CA TRP A 463 15.00 -0.97 -6.63
C TRP A 463 14.14 -1.51 -7.76
N LEU A 464 12.83 -1.27 -7.72
CA LEU A 464 11.90 -1.65 -8.78
C LEU A 464 12.29 -1.04 -10.14
N VAL A 465 12.69 0.23 -10.16
CA VAL A 465 13.16 0.90 -11.39
C VAL A 465 14.42 0.24 -11.95
N PHE A 466 15.37 -0.17 -11.10
CA PHE A 466 16.56 -0.88 -11.57
C PHE A 466 16.25 -2.30 -12.02
N ILE A 467 15.34 -3.02 -11.35
CA ILE A 467 14.87 -4.33 -11.82
C ILE A 467 14.28 -4.22 -13.23
N ASP A 468 13.38 -3.26 -13.48
CA ASP A 468 12.79 -3.05 -14.81
C ASP A 468 13.86 -2.72 -15.87
N LYS A 469 14.83 -1.87 -15.54
CA LYS A 469 15.96 -1.56 -16.44
C LYS A 469 16.77 -2.82 -16.77
N LEU A 470 17.05 -3.68 -15.80
CA LEU A 470 17.80 -4.92 -16.02
C LEU A 470 17.00 -5.95 -16.82
N ILE A 471 15.68 -6.11 -16.57
CA ILE A 471 14.79 -6.93 -17.39
C ILE A 471 14.91 -6.52 -18.87
N ARG A 472 14.80 -5.24 -19.16
CA ARG A 472 14.89 -4.71 -20.54
C ARG A 472 16.29 -4.90 -21.13
N LYS A 473 17.34 -4.59 -20.37
CA LYS A 473 18.74 -4.73 -20.80
C LYS A 473 19.09 -6.17 -21.16
N HIS A 474 18.64 -7.13 -20.36
CA HIS A 474 18.92 -8.56 -20.54
C HIS A 474 17.83 -9.27 -21.38
N LYS A 475 16.81 -8.54 -21.84
CA LYS A 475 15.69 -9.06 -22.66
C LYS A 475 14.98 -10.26 -21.99
N LEU A 476 14.76 -10.18 -20.69
CA LEU A 476 14.11 -11.25 -19.92
C LEU A 476 12.57 -11.17 -20.07
N ASP A 477 11.95 -12.34 -20.11
CA ASP A 477 10.49 -12.46 -19.99
C ASP A 477 10.10 -12.69 -18.53
N ALA A 478 10.20 -11.61 -17.75
CA ALA A 478 9.77 -11.52 -16.36
C ALA A 478 8.77 -10.37 -16.21
N LYS A 479 7.56 -10.69 -15.76
CA LYS A 479 6.43 -9.75 -15.66
C LYS A 479 6.13 -9.46 -14.19
N LEU A 480 6.22 -8.23 -13.76
CA LEU A 480 5.79 -7.83 -12.43
C LEU A 480 4.28 -8.09 -12.30
N VAL A 481 3.87 -8.84 -11.27
CA VAL A 481 2.47 -9.19 -10.99
C VAL A 481 1.98 -8.69 -9.64
N ALA A 482 2.90 -8.49 -8.67
CA ALA A 482 2.57 -7.86 -7.39
C ALA A 482 3.75 -7.06 -6.82
N SER A 483 3.42 -5.98 -6.12
CA SER A 483 4.38 -5.14 -5.37
C SER A 483 3.79 -4.88 -3.98
N ILE A 484 4.34 -5.51 -2.93
CA ILE A 484 3.79 -5.46 -1.58
C ILE A 484 4.89 -4.98 -0.62
N HIS A 485 4.79 -3.75 -0.16
CA HIS A 485 5.74 -3.11 0.76
C HIS A 485 7.19 -3.17 0.26
N ASP A 486 7.96 -4.13 0.70
CA ASP A 486 9.36 -4.43 0.41
C ASP A 486 9.55 -5.72 -0.40
N GLU A 487 8.44 -6.33 -0.86
CA GLU A 487 8.37 -7.57 -1.63
C GLU A 487 7.85 -7.30 -3.05
N TYR A 488 8.44 -7.96 -4.05
CA TYR A 488 7.95 -8.00 -5.44
C TYR A 488 7.78 -9.44 -5.90
N GLN A 489 6.67 -9.71 -6.62
CA GLN A 489 6.42 -11.00 -7.27
C GLN A 489 6.44 -10.82 -8.79
N PHE A 490 7.25 -11.64 -9.46
CA PHE A 490 7.36 -11.65 -10.91
C PHE A 490 6.97 -13.02 -11.47
N ASP A 491 6.14 -13.02 -12.50
CA ASP A 491 5.85 -14.19 -13.32
C ASP A 491 6.94 -14.28 -14.39
N CYS A 492 7.79 -15.30 -14.33
CA CYS A 492 9.01 -15.43 -15.11
C CYS A 492 9.10 -16.77 -15.83
N ARG A 493 9.71 -16.83 -17.00
CA ARG A 493 10.03 -18.11 -17.65
C ARG A 493 10.97 -18.94 -16.76
N LYS A 494 10.70 -20.24 -16.67
CA LYS A 494 11.47 -21.16 -15.80
C LYS A 494 12.97 -21.14 -16.10
N ASP A 495 13.35 -21.14 -17.38
CA ASP A 495 14.74 -21.14 -17.83
C ASP A 495 15.50 -19.85 -17.48
N GLN A 496 14.80 -18.77 -17.15
CA GLN A 496 15.36 -17.46 -16.85
C GLN A 496 15.30 -17.12 -15.35
N ALA A 497 14.57 -17.91 -14.55
CA ALA A 497 14.22 -17.57 -13.17
C ALA A 497 15.42 -17.30 -12.26
N ASP A 498 16.43 -18.17 -12.26
CA ASP A 498 17.63 -17.99 -11.43
C ASP A 498 18.50 -16.84 -11.90
N HIS A 499 18.62 -16.66 -13.22
CA HIS A 499 19.34 -15.50 -13.76
C HIS A 499 18.65 -14.20 -13.35
N PHE A 500 17.33 -14.14 -13.51
CA PHE A 500 16.52 -13.00 -13.08
C PHE A 500 16.65 -12.74 -11.57
N GLY A 501 16.56 -13.77 -10.73
CA GLY A 501 16.73 -13.65 -9.28
C GLY A 501 18.07 -13.04 -8.88
N ARG A 502 19.18 -13.41 -9.54
CA ARG A 502 20.49 -12.78 -9.31
C ARG A 502 20.49 -11.30 -9.73
N LEU A 503 19.81 -10.95 -10.81
CA LEU A 503 19.70 -9.56 -11.25
C LEU A 503 18.87 -8.69 -10.29
N THR A 504 17.90 -9.24 -9.56
CA THR A 504 17.19 -8.46 -8.51
C THR A 504 18.13 -8.06 -7.39
N ARG A 505 19.10 -8.89 -7.02
CA ARG A 505 20.15 -8.54 -6.04
C ARG A 505 21.13 -7.49 -6.59
N GLU A 506 21.52 -7.61 -7.87
CA GLU A 506 22.32 -6.57 -8.55
C GLU A 506 21.60 -5.21 -8.55
N ALA A 507 20.30 -5.22 -8.86
CA ALA A 507 19.44 -4.03 -8.81
C ALA A 507 19.45 -3.36 -7.43
N MET A 508 19.47 -4.15 -6.33
CA MET A 508 19.56 -3.62 -4.97
C MET A 508 20.92 -2.91 -4.74
N LYS A 509 22.02 -3.45 -5.26
CA LYS A 509 23.34 -2.78 -5.18
C LYS A 509 23.41 -1.51 -6.00
N LEU A 510 22.75 -1.48 -7.15
CA LEU A 510 22.61 -0.25 -7.94
C LEU A 510 21.78 0.81 -7.19
N THR A 511 20.75 0.37 -6.47
CA THR A 511 19.91 1.24 -5.63
C THR A 511 20.68 1.86 -4.48
N GLU A 512 21.48 1.06 -3.77
CA GLU A 512 22.38 1.52 -2.71
C GLU A 512 23.28 2.65 -3.20
N LYS A 513 23.91 2.46 -4.36
CA LYS A 513 24.81 3.43 -4.98
C LYS A 513 24.07 4.70 -5.41
N GLU A 514 22.92 4.57 -6.09
CA GLU A 514 22.13 5.71 -6.59
C GLU A 514 21.65 6.62 -5.46
N LEU A 515 21.17 6.02 -4.37
CA LEU A 515 20.66 6.74 -3.21
C LEU A 515 21.76 7.10 -2.19
N SER A 516 23.02 6.71 -2.44
CA SER A 516 24.15 6.93 -1.54
C SER A 516 23.88 6.42 -0.12
N VAL A 517 23.26 5.22 -0.01
CA VAL A 517 22.96 4.60 1.28
C VAL A 517 24.25 4.10 1.91
N ARG A 518 24.52 4.50 3.16
CA ARG A 518 25.76 4.17 3.88
C ARG A 518 25.81 2.74 4.41
N CYS A 519 24.62 2.18 4.72
CA CYS A 519 24.52 0.78 5.09
C CYS A 519 24.35 -0.07 3.83
N PRO A 520 25.14 -1.14 3.64
CA PRO A 520 24.96 -2.05 2.51
C PRO A 520 23.53 -2.57 2.42
N LEU A 521 22.90 -2.43 1.26
CA LEU A 521 21.56 -3.00 1.00
C LEU A 521 21.70 -4.40 0.42
N ASP A 522 20.77 -5.28 0.74
CA ASP A 522 20.69 -6.61 0.15
C ASP A 522 19.23 -7.04 -0.06
N SER A 523 19.04 -8.05 -0.88
CA SER A 523 17.75 -8.66 -1.15
C SER A 523 17.90 -10.16 -1.35
N GLU A 524 16.86 -10.91 -1.04
CA GLU A 524 16.77 -12.34 -1.29
C GLU A 524 15.75 -12.60 -2.39
N TYR A 525 15.87 -13.75 -3.07
CA TYR A 525 14.84 -14.22 -3.99
C TYR A 525 14.56 -15.70 -3.77
N LYS A 526 13.33 -16.09 -4.04
CA LYS A 526 12.86 -17.47 -4.05
C LYS A 526 12.09 -17.74 -5.33
N VAL A 527 12.19 -18.97 -5.82
CA VAL A 527 11.49 -19.44 -7.01
C VAL A 527 10.45 -20.47 -6.60
N GLY A 528 9.23 -20.34 -7.11
CA GLY A 528 8.15 -21.26 -6.77
C GLY A 528 7.01 -21.21 -7.80
N ASN A 529 6.05 -22.11 -7.68
CA ASN A 529 4.90 -22.14 -8.58
C ASN A 529 3.76 -21.22 -8.14
N ASN A 530 3.76 -20.81 -6.87
CA ASN A 530 2.76 -19.95 -6.27
C ASN A 530 3.38 -19.06 -5.20
N TRP A 531 2.65 -18.02 -4.78
CA TRP A 531 3.15 -17.02 -3.84
C TRP A 531 3.51 -17.58 -2.45
N SER A 532 2.91 -18.70 -2.03
CA SER A 532 3.27 -19.29 -0.73
C SER A 532 4.67 -19.91 -0.71
N GLU A 533 5.23 -20.22 -1.88
CA GLU A 533 6.56 -20.81 -2.04
C GLU A 533 7.67 -19.76 -2.20
N THR A 534 7.30 -18.55 -2.53
CA THR A 534 8.24 -17.46 -2.85
C THR A 534 8.38 -16.42 -1.75
N HIS A 535 7.84 -16.70 -0.54
CA HIS A 535 7.91 -15.78 0.60
C HIS A 535 8.57 -16.43 1.83
#